data_bdda256965b812be2784405a80485ae5
#
_entry.id   bdda256965b812be2784405a80485ae5
#
_cell.length_a   1.000
_cell.length_b   1.000
_cell.length_c   1.000
_cell.angle_alpha   90.00
_cell.angle_beta   90.00
_cell.angle_gamma   90.00
#
_symmetry.space_group_name_H-M   'P 1'
#
loop_
_entity.id
_entity.type
_entity.pdbx_description
1 polymer ?
#
loop_
_entity_poly.entity_id
_entity_poly.type
_entity_poly.pdbx_seq_one_letter_code
_entity_poly.pdbx_strand_id
1 'polypeptide(L)'
;MTSLLGEYEVAIDAKGRFLLPSGFRKQLPEGAAERFVVNRGFEHCLTLYPLDSWNVLAEKMNRLNDFNPKVREFKRLFLNGATMVDVDSAGRILLPKPLQEFAGIKKDMVFSAQGSKVELWDKDTYYNYINQHATSFSDLAAEVAGGDFINPFENI
;
A
#
# COMPACT_ATOMS: atom_id res chain seq x y z
N MET A 1 -18.18 -1.46 -1.83
CA MET A 1 -16.98 -1.77 -1.02
C MET A 1 -16.63 -0.55 -0.18
N THR A 2 -16.36 -0.74 1.10
CA THR A 2 -15.95 0.35 1.99
C THR A 2 -14.55 0.81 1.63
N SER A 3 -14.36 2.13 1.49
CA SER A 3 -13.03 2.70 1.31
C SER A 3 -12.28 2.67 2.66
N LEU A 4 -11.13 2.03 2.69
CA LEU A 4 -10.33 1.89 3.89
C LEU A 4 -9.64 3.20 4.25
N LEU A 5 -9.63 3.53 5.53
CA LEU A 5 -9.08 4.78 6.04
C LEU A 5 -8.39 4.55 7.38
N GLY A 6 -7.39 5.35 7.64
CA GLY A 6 -6.71 5.42 8.93
C GLY A 6 -5.20 5.36 8.79
N GLU A 7 -4.53 6.10 9.66
CA GLU A 7 -3.07 6.10 9.76
C GLU A 7 -2.69 5.63 11.16
N TYR A 8 -1.79 4.64 11.21
CA TYR A 8 -1.39 4.00 12.45
C TYR A 8 0.13 3.87 12.50
N GLU A 9 0.70 4.05 13.68
CA GLU A 9 2.08 3.69 13.91
C GLU A 9 2.14 2.25 14.39
N VAL A 10 2.97 1.43 13.76
CA VAL A 10 3.15 0.03 14.11
C VAL A 10 4.64 -0.29 14.19
N ALA A 11 5.00 -1.25 15.03
CA ALA A 11 6.39 -1.68 15.16
C ALA A 11 6.56 -3.07 14.55
N ILE A 12 7.65 -3.25 13.80
CA ILE A 12 8.03 -4.56 13.29
C ILE A 12 8.98 -5.22 14.29
N ASP A 13 8.76 -6.51 14.58
CA ASP A 13 9.61 -7.25 15.50
C ASP A 13 10.90 -7.77 14.80
N ALA A 14 11.78 -8.41 15.56
CA ALA A 14 13.06 -8.91 15.06
C ALA A 14 12.90 -9.97 13.97
N LYS A 15 11.74 -10.63 13.90
CA LYS A 15 11.44 -11.64 12.88
C LYS A 15 10.76 -11.05 11.64
N GLY A 16 10.49 -9.75 11.64
CA GLY A 16 9.82 -9.08 10.52
C GLY A 16 8.30 -9.12 10.58
N ARG A 17 7.71 -9.31 11.75
CA ARG A 17 6.26 -9.37 11.93
C ARG A 17 5.74 -8.08 12.56
N PHE A 18 4.56 -7.65 12.14
CA PHE A 18 3.85 -6.54 12.78
C PHE A 18 2.39 -6.89 13.00
N LEU A 19 1.80 -6.29 14.02
CA LEU A 19 0.39 -6.51 14.36
C LEU A 19 -0.50 -5.61 13.49
N LEU A 20 -1.52 -6.20 12.84
CA LEU A 20 -2.52 -5.41 12.12
C LEU A 20 -3.28 -4.52 13.11
N PRO A 21 -3.40 -3.22 12.83
CA PRO A 21 -4.19 -2.33 13.69
C PRO A 21 -5.65 -2.78 13.78
N SER A 22 -6.19 -2.86 14.99
CA SER A 22 -7.57 -3.31 15.20
C SER A 22 -8.59 -2.37 14.53
N GLY A 23 -8.32 -1.07 14.53
CA GLY A 23 -9.17 -0.08 13.86
C GLY A 23 -9.24 -0.25 12.35
N PHE A 24 -8.19 -0.77 11.74
CA PHE A 24 -8.17 -1.15 10.34
C PHE A 24 -8.93 -2.45 10.10
N ARG A 25 -8.68 -3.47 10.92
CA ARG A 25 -9.33 -4.78 10.78
C ARG A 25 -10.85 -4.67 10.85
N LYS A 26 -11.37 -3.80 11.68
CA LYS A 26 -12.81 -3.57 11.84
C LYS A 26 -13.48 -3.02 10.60
N GLN A 27 -12.73 -2.40 9.69
CA GLN A 27 -13.26 -1.85 8.45
C GLN A 27 -13.42 -2.92 7.37
N LEU A 28 -12.77 -4.07 7.52
CA LEU A 28 -12.83 -5.16 6.55
C LEU A 28 -14.04 -6.06 6.81
N PRO A 29 -14.67 -6.59 5.74
CA PRO A 29 -15.71 -7.60 5.92
C PRO A 29 -15.19 -8.81 6.69
N GLU A 30 -16.09 -9.52 7.37
CA GLU A 30 -15.74 -10.76 8.07
C GLU A 30 -15.08 -11.75 7.11
N GLY A 31 -13.97 -12.34 7.54
CA GLY A 31 -13.17 -13.26 6.72
C GLY A 31 -12.20 -12.60 5.75
N ALA A 32 -12.32 -11.29 5.48
CA ALA A 32 -11.45 -10.58 4.55
C ALA A 32 -10.13 -10.12 5.17
N ALA A 33 -9.98 -10.21 6.49
CA ALA A 33 -8.77 -9.79 7.22
C ALA A 33 -7.77 -10.93 7.46
N GLU A 34 -7.81 -11.98 6.65
CA GLU A 34 -6.99 -13.18 6.86
C GLU A 34 -5.82 -13.28 5.88
N ARG A 35 -5.96 -12.69 4.71
CA ARG A 35 -4.97 -12.82 3.63
C ARG A 35 -4.80 -11.52 2.87
N PHE A 36 -3.54 -11.18 2.61
CA PHE A 36 -3.15 -9.94 1.92
C PHE A 36 -2.08 -10.25 0.88
N VAL A 37 -1.86 -9.29 -0.01
CA VAL A 37 -0.69 -9.29 -0.89
C VAL A 37 0.12 -8.05 -0.58
N VAL A 38 1.42 -8.22 -0.39
CA VAL A 38 2.36 -7.12 -0.21
C VAL A 38 3.28 -7.03 -1.41
N ASN A 39 3.50 -5.81 -1.91
CA ASN A 39 4.45 -5.56 -2.99
C ASN A 39 5.13 -4.20 -2.80
N ARG A 40 6.04 -3.89 -3.71
CA ARG A 40 6.73 -2.60 -3.74
C ARG A 40 5.77 -1.49 -4.14
N GLY A 41 5.83 -0.36 -3.43
CA GLY A 41 5.13 0.85 -3.85
C GLY A 41 5.88 1.56 -4.98
N PHE A 42 5.26 2.63 -5.50
CA PHE A 42 5.92 3.48 -6.50
C PHE A 42 7.01 4.36 -5.87
N GLU A 43 6.87 4.71 -4.61
CA GLU A 43 7.93 5.35 -3.82
C GLU A 43 8.65 4.28 -2.98
N HIS A 44 9.58 4.69 -2.12
CA HIS A 44 10.30 3.78 -1.21
C HIS A 44 9.41 3.32 -0.05
N CYS A 45 8.32 2.67 -0.39
CA CYS A 45 7.36 2.11 0.55
C CYS A 45 6.83 0.78 0.02
N LEU A 46 6.03 0.11 0.83
CA LEU A 46 5.33 -1.11 0.42
C LEU A 46 3.85 -0.81 0.29
N THR A 47 3.17 -1.55 -0.58
CA THR A 47 1.72 -1.58 -0.61
C THR A 47 1.22 -2.91 -0.10
N LEU A 48 0.18 -2.86 0.72
CA LEU A 48 -0.49 -4.04 1.26
C LEU A 48 -1.94 -4.00 0.79
N TYR A 49 -2.35 -5.03 0.08
CA TYR A 49 -3.71 -5.13 -0.46
C TYR A 49 -4.46 -6.24 0.25
N PRO A 50 -5.69 -6.01 0.70
CA PRO A 50 -6.60 -7.12 0.95
C PRO A 50 -6.68 -7.99 -0.31
N LEU A 51 -6.80 -9.30 -0.15
CA LEU A 51 -6.76 -10.20 -1.30
C LEU A 51 -7.77 -9.84 -2.37
N ASP A 52 -8.98 -9.47 -1.99
CA ASP A 52 -10.03 -9.09 -2.95
C ASP A 52 -9.63 -7.88 -3.78
N SER A 53 -9.03 -6.88 -3.15
CA SER A 53 -8.52 -5.68 -3.86
C SER A 53 -7.38 -6.03 -4.81
N TRP A 54 -6.48 -6.90 -4.37
CA TRP A 54 -5.40 -7.38 -5.23
C TRP A 54 -5.93 -8.12 -6.45
N ASN A 55 -6.94 -8.97 -6.27
CA ASN A 55 -7.53 -9.73 -7.38
C ASN A 55 -8.12 -8.81 -8.45
N VAL A 56 -8.76 -7.72 -8.05
CA VAL A 56 -9.28 -6.71 -8.99
C VAL A 56 -8.15 -6.07 -9.77
N LEU A 57 -7.08 -5.67 -9.08
CA LEU A 57 -5.90 -5.08 -9.72
C LEU A 57 -5.21 -6.06 -10.65
N ALA A 58 -5.02 -7.31 -10.20
CA ALA A 58 -4.38 -8.37 -10.98
C ALA A 58 -5.15 -8.66 -12.27
N GLU A 59 -6.47 -8.67 -12.21
CA GLU A 59 -7.31 -8.85 -13.41
C GLU A 59 -7.09 -7.73 -14.42
N LYS A 60 -7.02 -6.48 -13.95
CA LYS A 60 -6.71 -5.34 -14.82
C LYS A 60 -5.32 -5.43 -15.44
N MET A 61 -4.33 -5.86 -14.67
CA MET A 61 -2.98 -6.07 -15.16
C MET A 61 -2.91 -7.17 -16.21
N ASN A 62 -3.69 -8.23 -16.04
CA ASN A 62 -3.74 -9.34 -16.98
C ASN A 62 -4.33 -8.94 -18.35
N ARG A 63 -5.08 -7.83 -18.39
CA ARG A 63 -5.63 -7.29 -19.65
C ARG A 63 -4.63 -6.44 -20.42
N LEU A 64 -3.49 -6.09 -19.83
CA LEU A 64 -2.45 -5.34 -20.53
C LEU A 64 -1.80 -6.22 -21.61
N ASN A 65 -1.40 -5.58 -22.70
CA ASN A 65 -0.82 -6.28 -23.83
C ASN A 65 0.62 -6.70 -23.57
N ASP A 66 0.84 -8.00 -23.30
CA ASP A 66 2.17 -8.55 -23.03
C ASP A 66 3.11 -8.55 -24.23
N PHE A 67 2.62 -8.30 -25.43
CA PHE A 67 3.48 -8.14 -26.60
C PHE A 67 4.22 -6.78 -26.60
N ASN A 68 3.76 -5.83 -25.80
CA ASN A 68 4.45 -4.55 -25.63
C ASN A 68 5.59 -4.70 -24.64
N PRO A 69 6.85 -4.42 -25.03
CA PRO A 69 8.00 -4.54 -24.11
C PRO A 69 7.89 -3.68 -22.86
N LYS A 70 7.28 -2.51 -22.94
CA LYS A 70 7.08 -1.62 -21.78
C LYS A 70 6.14 -2.24 -20.75
N VAL A 71 5.11 -2.94 -21.21
CA VAL A 71 4.17 -3.65 -20.32
C VAL A 71 4.90 -4.78 -19.59
N ARG A 72 5.72 -5.55 -20.30
CA ARG A 72 6.50 -6.63 -19.69
C ARG A 72 7.47 -6.10 -18.63
N GLU A 73 8.16 -5.00 -18.92
CA GLU A 73 9.08 -4.35 -17.98
C GLU A 73 8.33 -3.86 -16.74
N PHE A 74 7.23 -3.16 -16.95
CA PHE A 74 6.38 -2.67 -15.86
C PHE A 74 5.94 -3.81 -14.95
N LYS A 75 5.42 -4.90 -15.52
CA LYS A 75 4.95 -6.05 -14.73
C LYS A 75 6.06 -6.68 -13.91
N ARG A 76 7.26 -6.82 -14.48
CA ARG A 76 8.41 -7.38 -13.74
C ARG A 76 8.78 -6.52 -12.54
N LEU A 77 8.81 -5.21 -12.73
CA LEU A 77 9.14 -4.27 -11.65
C LEU A 77 8.05 -4.23 -10.59
N PHE A 78 6.81 -4.18 -11.03
CA PHE A 78 5.66 -4.13 -10.12
C PHE A 78 5.51 -5.40 -9.29
N LEU A 79 5.73 -6.55 -9.90
CA LEU A 79 5.58 -7.86 -9.24
C LEU A 79 6.87 -8.34 -8.58
N ASN A 80 7.95 -7.57 -8.65
CA ASN A 80 9.23 -7.94 -8.06
C ASN A 80 9.11 -8.05 -6.54
N GLY A 81 9.14 -9.27 -6.02
CA GLY A 81 9.01 -9.53 -4.59
C GLY A 81 7.57 -9.57 -4.08
N ALA A 82 6.57 -9.39 -4.94
CA ALA A 82 5.17 -9.48 -4.53
C ALA A 82 4.88 -10.84 -3.91
N THR A 83 4.27 -10.83 -2.72
CA THR A 83 4.10 -12.02 -1.91
C THR A 83 2.71 -12.03 -1.27
N MET A 84 2.05 -13.18 -1.34
CA MET A 84 0.82 -13.40 -0.57
C MET A 84 1.20 -13.71 0.87
N VAL A 85 0.57 -13.02 1.81
CA VAL A 85 0.86 -13.17 3.24
C VAL A 85 -0.42 -13.47 4.01
N ASP A 86 -0.34 -14.42 4.93
CA ASP A 86 -1.44 -14.76 5.80
C ASP A 86 -1.27 -14.07 7.16
N VAL A 87 -2.39 -13.71 7.76
CA VAL A 87 -2.40 -13.19 9.14
C VAL A 87 -2.33 -14.38 10.09
N ASP A 88 -1.38 -14.37 11.00
CA ASP A 88 -1.22 -15.46 11.96
C ASP A 88 -2.30 -15.41 13.07
N SER A 89 -2.31 -16.42 13.93
CA SER A 89 -3.30 -16.53 15.00
C SER A 89 -3.26 -15.38 16.01
N ALA A 90 -2.13 -14.67 16.09
CA ALA A 90 -1.97 -13.49 16.95
C ALA A 90 -2.32 -12.17 16.23
N GLY A 91 -2.74 -12.23 14.98
CA GLY A 91 -3.10 -11.04 14.20
C GLY A 91 -1.92 -10.32 13.55
N ARG A 92 -0.81 -11.03 13.33
CA ARG A 92 0.42 -10.45 12.79
C ARG A 92 0.65 -10.88 11.34
N ILE A 93 1.31 -10.00 10.59
CA ILE A 93 1.79 -10.27 9.24
C ILE A 93 3.32 -10.30 9.26
N LEU A 94 3.91 -11.29 8.57
CA LEU A 94 5.34 -11.38 8.34
C LEU A 94 5.68 -10.71 7.00
N LEU A 95 6.50 -9.67 7.04
CA LEU A 95 6.97 -9.01 5.82
C LEU A 95 8.21 -9.72 5.28
N PRO A 96 8.24 -10.03 3.96
CA PRO A 96 9.45 -10.55 3.33
C PRO A 96 10.62 -9.61 3.49
N LYS A 97 11.78 -10.16 3.85
CA LYS A 97 12.97 -9.36 4.11
C LYS A 97 13.41 -8.48 2.92
N PRO A 98 13.39 -8.97 1.67
CA PRO A 98 13.74 -8.11 0.52
C PRO A 98 12.84 -6.89 0.39
N LEU A 99 11.55 -7.00 0.76
CA LEU A 99 10.64 -5.87 0.74
C LEU A 99 10.92 -4.89 1.88
N GLN A 100 11.27 -5.40 3.08
CA GLN A 100 11.70 -4.54 4.17
C GLN A 100 12.93 -3.72 3.78
N GLU A 101 13.89 -4.34 3.12
CA GLU A 101 15.11 -3.68 2.64
C GLU A 101 14.80 -2.62 1.59
N PHE A 102 13.94 -2.94 0.63
CA PHE A 102 13.52 -1.98 -0.39
C PHE A 102 12.92 -0.71 0.22
N ALA A 103 12.07 -0.85 1.22
CA ALA A 103 11.40 0.27 1.87
C ALA A 103 12.25 0.91 2.99
N GLY A 104 13.42 0.36 3.28
CA GLY A 104 14.28 0.88 4.34
C GLY A 104 13.68 0.79 5.73
N ILE A 105 12.82 -0.19 5.97
CA ILE A 105 12.12 -0.36 7.23
C ILE A 105 13.11 -0.80 8.32
N LYS A 106 13.14 -0.04 9.42
CA LYS A 106 14.01 -0.32 10.57
C LYS A 106 13.24 -1.02 11.68
N LYS A 107 12.40 -0.27 12.39
CA LYS A 107 11.60 -0.79 13.50
C LYS A 107 10.19 -0.21 13.50
N ASP A 108 10.09 1.12 13.48
CA ASP A 108 8.81 1.80 13.52
C ASP A 108 8.33 2.11 12.11
N MET A 109 7.07 1.77 11.86
CA MET A 109 6.45 1.96 10.55
C MET A 109 5.20 2.82 10.67
N VAL A 110 4.82 3.44 9.57
CA VAL A 110 3.51 4.05 9.39
C VAL A 110 2.68 3.15 8.48
N PHE A 111 1.49 2.82 8.94
CA PHE A 111 0.49 2.02 8.24
C PHE A 111 -0.61 3.00 7.80
N SER A 112 -0.67 3.31 6.52
CA SER A 112 -1.58 4.33 5.97
C SER A 112 -2.59 3.69 5.03
N ALA A 113 -3.84 3.59 5.46
CA ALA A 113 -4.92 3.01 4.66
C ALA A 113 -5.44 4.06 3.67
N GLN A 114 -5.49 3.70 2.39
CA GLN A 114 -5.82 4.60 1.29
C GLN A 114 -6.82 3.94 0.32
N GLY A 115 -8.05 3.80 0.74
CA GLY A 115 -9.11 3.27 -0.12
C GLY A 115 -9.05 1.75 -0.26
N SER A 116 -8.44 1.25 -1.32
CA SER A 116 -8.37 -0.19 -1.61
C SER A 116 -7.06 -0.85 -1.19
N LYS A 117 -6.14 -0.07 -0.62
CA LYS A 117 -4.79 -0.53 -0.26
C LYS A 117 -4.29 0.19 0.97
N VAL A 118 -3.18 -0.32 1.49
CA VAL A 118 -2.44 0.29 2.60
C VAL A 118 -1.02 0.56 2.10
N GLU A 119 -0.46 1.70 2.46
CA GLU A 119 0.97 1.94 2.31
C GLU A 119 1.68 1.68 3.64
N LEU A 120 2.80 0.97 3.57
CA LEU A 120 3.67 0.71 4.71
C LEU A 120 4.99 1.44 4.47
N TRP A 121 5.31 2.35 5.37
CA TRP A 121 6.50 3.18 5.28
C TRP A 121 7.35 3.02 6.52
N ASP A 122 8.66 3.11 6.36
CA ASP A 122 9.52 3.44 7.50
C ASP A 122 9.06 4.78 8.08
N LYS A 123 8.94 4.86 9.41
CA LYS A 123 8.37 6.04 10.08
C LYS A 123 9.08 7.34 9.72
N ASP A 124 10.41 7.35 9.82
CA ASP A 124 11.20 8.56 9.54
C ASP A 124 11.10 8.96 8.07
N THR A 125 11.16 7.99 7.18
CA THR A 125 11.01 8.21 5.74
C THR A 125 9.64 8.80 5.41
N TYR A 126 8.59 8.30 6.05
CA TYR A 126 7.23 8.79 5.85
C TYR A 126 7.09 10.26 6.25
N TYR A 127 7.49 10.59 7.47
CA TYR A 127 7.34 11.95 7.96
C TYR A 127 8.24 12.95 7.23
N ASN A 128 9.42 12.53 6.80
CA ASN A 128 10.27 13.36 5.94
C ASN A 128 9.59 13.65 4.60
N TYR A 129 8.98 12.63 3.99
CA TYR A 129 8.23 12.79 2.75
C TYR A 129 7.05 13.76 2.92
N ILE A 130 6.23 13.56 3.94
CA ILE A 130 5.08 14.41 4.23
C ILE A 130 5.53 15.85 4.46
N ASN A 131 6.56 16.06 5.26
CA ASN A 131 7.06 17.40 5.59
C ASN A 131 7.65 18.12 4.37
N GLN A 132 8.34 17.42 3.49
CA GLN A 132 8.88 17.98 2.25
C GLN A 132 7.78 18.44 1.29
N HIS A 133 6.64 17.75 1.26
CA HIS A 133 5.59 17.97 0.28
C HIS A 133 4.38 18.75 0.81
N ALA A 134 4.32 18.98 2.12
CA ALA A 134 3.18 19.65 2.76
C ALA A 134 2.97 21.09 2.25
N THR A 135 4.04 21.81 1.95
CA THR A 135 3.94 23.21 1.48
C THR A 135 3.37 23.33 0.07
N SER A 136 3.48 22.30 -0.75
CA SER A 136 2.95 22.26 -2.12
C SER A 136 1.61 21.53 -2.23
N PHE A 137 1.00 21.18 -1.11
CA PHE A 137 -0.26 20.43 -1.09
C PHE A 137 -1.38 21.13 -1.85
N SER A 138 -1.60 22.41 -1.56
CA SER A 138 -2.65 23.21 -2.22
C SER A 138 -2.47 23.25 -3.74
N ASP A 139 -1.24 23.48 -4.19
CA ASP A 139 -0.91 23.54 -5.62
C ASP A 139 -1.12 22.19 -6.29
N LEU A 140 -0.71 21.13 -5.63
CA LEU A 140 -0.91 19.75 -6.13
C LEU A 140 -2.39 19.42 -6.20
N ALA A 141 -3.18 19.81 -5.21
CA ALA A 141 -4.63 19.59 -5.21
C ALA A 141 -5.30 20.30 -6.39
N ALA A 142 -4.87 21.52 -6.68
CA ALA A 142 -5.38 22.28 -7.83
C ALA A 142 -5.01 21.63 -9.16
N GLU A 143 -3.79 21.11 -9.30
CA GLU A 143 -3.36 20.38 -10.48
C GLU A 143 -4.19 19.11 -10.70
N VAL A 144 -4.41 18.34 -9.65
CA VAL A 144 -5.20 17.11 -9.72
C VAL A 144 -6.65 17.41 -10.08
N ALA A 145 -7.25 18.47 -9.50
CA ALA A 145 -8.63 18.85 -9.78
C ALA A 145 -8.82 19.45 -11.17
N GLY A 146 -7.82 20.17 -11.70
CA GLY A 146 -7.92 20.93 -12.94
C GLY A 146 -7.22 20.33 -14.17
N GLY A 147 -6.51 19.21 -14.01
CA GLY A 147 -5.74 18.58 -15.07
C GLY A 147 -6.52 17.50 -15.82
N ASP A 148 -5.76 16.59 -16.47
CA ASP A 148 -6.31 15.43 -17.20
C ASP A 148 -6.77 14.32 -16.24
N PHE A 149 -6.95 14.64 -14.98
CA PHE A 149 -7.37 13.71 -13.94
C PHE A 149 -8.86 13.85 -13.68
N ILE A 150 -9.47 12.78 -13.16
CA ILE A 150 -10.85 12.84 -12.65
C ILE A 150 -10.82 13.72 -11.40
N ASN A 151 -11.62 14.79 -11.38
CA ASN A 151 -11.69 15.67 -10.24
C ASN A 151 -12.46 14.99 -9.10
N PRO A 152 -11.80 14.62 -7.97
CA PRO A 152 -12.48 13.91 -6.89
C PRO A 152 -13.45 14.79 -6.09
N PHE A 153 -13.41 16.12 -6.29
CA PHE A 153 -14.24 17.08 -5.56
C PHE A 153 -15.42 17.61 -6.39
N GLU A 154 -15.58 17.10 -7.61
CA GLU A 154 -16.66 17.53 -8.47
C GLU A 154 -18.02 17.03 -7.92
N ASN A 155 -18.99 17.91 -7.85
CA ASN A 155 -20.34 17.64 -7.36
C ASN A 155 -20.44 17.27 -5.86
N ILE A 156 -19.51 17.73 -5.06
CA ILE A 156 -19.60 17.61 -3.59
C ILE A 156 -20.35 18.79 -3.00
#